data_af9b694aa7e771ab251308c4dde652f0
#
_entry.id   af9b694aa7e771ab251308c4dde652f0
#
_cell.length_a   1.000
_cell.length_b   1.000
_cell.length_c   1.000
_cell.angle_alpha   90.00
_cell.angle_beta   90.00
_cell.angle_gamma   90.00
#
_symmetry.space_group_name_H-M   'P 1'
#
loop_
_entity.id
_entity.type
_entity.pdbx_description
1 polymer ?
#
loop_
_entity_poly.entity_id
_entity_poly.type
_entity_poly.pdbx_seq_one_letter_code
_entity_poly.pdbx_strand_id
1 'polypeptide(L)'
;MKTHTRVLVIGGGVVGCSVLYHLTKLGWSDVTLIERSELTSGSTWHAAGGFHTLNGDTNMAALQGYTIRLYKELEAITGMSCGLHHVGGITLADNEARFEQLKAERAKHRYMGLDTEILSPDEVSKMTDGLVNTKGIIGALYDPLDGHLDPSGTTHAYAKAARMGGAEIVLHNRVLETNPTKDGWEVVTEKGTITCEHLVNAGGLWAREIGAMAGVYLPLLPMAHQYLVTDDIPEIMEILARGKEFPHVMDPGGESYLRQEGRGLSASVFTKNPASRGRSMAPPGTSATNFSTNNTTRSKIR
;
A
#
# COMPACT_ATOMS: atom_id res chain seq x y z
N MET A 1 -25.64 6.14 -14.32
CA MET A 1 -24.53 5.26 -14.73
C MET A 1 -24.57 5.13 -16.25
N LYS A 2 -23.43 5.25 -16.90
CA LYS A 2 -23.29 4.97 -18.34
C LYS A 2 -23.68 3.52 -18.63
N THR A 3 -24.18 3.25 -19.83
CA THR A 3 -24.46 1.88 -20.33
C THR A 3 -23.29 1.30 -21.13
N HIS A 4 -22.31 2.15 -21.48
CA HIS A 4 -21.09 1.77 -22.18
C HIS A 4 -19.91 2.61 -21.70
N THR A 5 -18.74 2.00 -21.67
CA THR A 5 -17.45 2.66 -21.47
C THR A 5 -16.36 1.90 -22.20
N ARG A 6 -15.30 2.57 -22.60
CA ARG A 6 -14.19 1.91 -23.28
C ARG A 6 -13.39 1.01 -22.32
N VAL A 7 -13.09 1.49 -21.13
CA VAL A 7 -12.42 0.69 -20.11
C VAL A 7 -13.23 0.72 -18.81
N LEU A 8 -13.53 -0.46 -18.29
CA LEU A 8 -14.18 -0.62 -16.99
C LEU A 8 -13.16 -1.19 -15.97
N VAL A 9 -12.95 -0.47 -14.88
CA VAL A 9 -12.10 -0.90 -13.76
C VAL A 9 -12.98 -1.35 -12.61
N ILE A 10 -12.79 -2.57 -12.13
CA ILE A 10 -13.51 -3.13 -10.97
C ILE A 10 -12.64 -3.02 -9.72
N GLY A 11 -13.07 -2.21 -8.75
CA GLY A 11 -12.43 -2.03 -7.45
C GLY A 11 -11.87 -0.64 -7.21
N GLY A 12 -12.33 0.00 -6.11
CA GLY A 12 -11.99 1.37 -5.68
C GLY A 12 -10.85 1.44 -4.66
N GLY A 13 -9.98 0.45 -4.60
CA GLY A 13 -8.73 0.50 -3.83
C GLY A 13 -7.65 1.31 -4.55
N VAL A 14 -6.47 1.44 -3.92
CA VAL A 14 -5.35 2.22 -4.46
C VAL A 14 -4.95 1.76 -5.87
N VAL A 15 -4.97 0.46 -6.15
CA VAL A 15 -4.61 -0.08 -7.47
C VAL A 15 -5.61 0.35 -8.53
N GLY A 16 -6.92 0.18 -8.27
CA GLY A 16 -7.96 0.57 -9.24
C GLY A 16 -7.99 2.08 -9.50
N CYS A 17 -7.87 2.90 -8.45
CA CYS A 17 -7.80 4.35 -8.60
C CYS A 17 -6.53 4.80 -9.33
N SER A 18 -5.39 4.14 -9.08
CA SER A 18 -4.14 4.39 -9.81
C SER A 18 -4.26 4.03 -11.30
N VAL A 19 -4.83 2.85 -11.63
CA VAL A 19 -5.09 2.46 -13.03
C VAL A 19 -5.98 3.49 -13.71
N LEU A 20 -7.08 3.88 -13.05
CA LEU A 20 -8.02 4.87 -13.61
C LEU A 20 -7.32 6.20 -13.89
N TYR A 21 -6.50 6.70 -12.93
CA TYR A 21 -5.71 7.91 -13.12
C TYR A 21 -4.74 7.80 -14.30
N HIS A 22 -3.98 6.71 -14.38
CA HIS A 22 -2.99 6.56 -15.43
C HIS A 22 -3.63 6.41 -16.82
N LEU A 23 -4.80 5.80 -16.93
CA LEU A 23 -5.58 5.79 -18.16
C LEU A 23 -5.91 7.22 -18.60
N THR A 24 -6.42 8.07 -17.69
CA THR A 24 -6.71 9.47 -18.03
C THR A 24 -5.44 10.26 -18.34
N LYS A 25 -4.36 10.06 -17.61
CA LYS A 25 -3.04 10.67 -17.88
C LYS A 25 -2.51 10.32 -19.28
N LEU A 26 -2.85 9.13 -19.78
CA LEU A 26 -2.52 8.66 -21.14
C LEU A 26 -3.53 9.10 -22.21
N GLY A 27 -4.53 9.92 -21.85
CA GLY A 27 -5.51 10.47 -22.80
C GLY A 27 -6.76 9.61 -22.99
N TRP A 28 -6.99 8.59 -22.16
CA TRP A 28 -8.23 7.80 -22.21
C TRP A 28 -9.30 8.49 -21.36
N SER A 29 -10.31 9.08 -21.99
CA SER A 29 -11.37 9.84 -21.31
C SER A 29 -12.65 9.03 -21.04
N ASP A 30 -12.90 7.97 -21.83
CA ASP A 30 -14.07 7.09 -21.65
C ASP A 30 -13.70 5.89 -20.78
N VAL A 31 -13.47 6.17 -19.50
CA VAL A 31 -13.06 5.19 -18.49
C VAL A 31 -13.95 5.30 -17.26
N THR A 32 -14.39 4.16 -16.75
CA THR A 32 -15.28 4.08 -15.58
C THR A 32 -14.70 3.11 -14.55
N LEU A 33 -14.78 3.48 -13.27
CA LEU A 33 -14.49 2.59 -12.17
C LEU A 33 -15.77 2.28 -11.41
N ILE A 34 -15.98 1.00 -11.10
CA ILE A 34 -17.08 0.53 -10.25
C ILE A 34 -16.51 -0.01 -8.93
N GLU A 35 -17.05 0.52 -7.82
CA GLU A 35 -16.73 0.06 -6.47
C GLU A 35 -18.02 -0.40 -5.77
N ARG A 36 -17.95 -1.55 -5.11
CA ARG A 36 -19.10 -2.14 -4.41
C ARG A 36 -19.53 -1.36 -3.17
N SER A 37 -18.61 -0.61 -2.56
CA SER A 37 -18.81 0.14 -1.32
C SER A 37 -18.24 1.56 -1.49
N GLU A 38 -17.42 2.01 -0.55
CA GLU A 38 -16.67 3.27 -0.62
C GLU A 38 -15.25 3.02 -1.16
N LEU A 39 -14.62 4.06 -1.69
CA LEU A 39 -13.19 4.00 -2.00
C LEU A 39 -12.40 3.58 -0.76
N THR A 40 -11.35 2.84 -0.96
CA THR A 40 -10.44 2.34 0.09
C THR A 40 -10.99 1.27 1.02
N SER A 41 -12.28 0.97 1.01
CA SER A 41 -12.95 0.09 1.99
C SER A 41 -12.41 -1.36 2.08
N GLY A 42 -11.59 -1.78 1.14
CA GLY A 42 -10.88 -3.08 1.17
C GLY A 42 -9.57 -2.99 1.96
N SER A 43 -8.50 -3.61 1.45
CA SER A 43 -7.17 -3.64 2.10
C SER A 43 -6.46 -2.29 2.16
N THR A 44 -6.87 -1.33 1.33
CA THR A 44 -6.14 -0.06 1.17
C THR A 44 -6.06 0.73 2.48
N TRP A 45 -7.18 0.95 3.17
CA TRP A 45 -7.18 1.77 4.39
C TRP A 45 -6.52 1.06 5.59
N HIS A 46 -6.29 -0.25 5.49
CA HIS A 46 -5.58 -1.03 6.52
C HIS A 46 -4.06 -1.05 6.30
N ALA A 47 -3.58 -0.52 5.16
CA ALA A 47 -2.16 -0.58 4.85
C ALA A 47 -1.37 0.36 5.78
N ALA A 48 -0.18 -0.08 6.21
CA ALA A 48 0.72 0.75 7.00
C ALA A 48 1.26 1.96 6.24
N GLY A 49 1.17 1.97 4.91
CA GLY A 49 1.53 3.11 4.08
C GLY A 49 3.03 3.36 3.92
N GLY A 50 3.88 2.45 4.38
CA GLY A 50 5.32 2.55 4.15
C GLY A 50 5.67 2.46 2.67
N PHE A 51 6.63 3.25 2.22
CA PHE A 51 7.18 3.16 0.88
C PHE A 51 8.72 3.14 0.93
N HIS A 52 9.31 2.42 -0.02
CA HIS A 52 10.74 2.22 -0.14
C HIS A 52 11.18 2.45 -1.58
N THR A 53 12.36 3.06 -1.77
CA THR A 53 12.97 3.16 -3.09
C THR A 53 13.79 1.91 -3.42
N LEU A 54 14.14 1.15 -2.40
CA LEU A 54 15.07 0.04 -2.48
C LEU A 54 14.39 -1.23 -2.96
N ASN A 55 14.88 -1.78 -4.06
CA ASN A 55 14.49 -3.10 -4.52
C ASN A 55 15.66 -3.77 -5.23
N GLY A 56 15.86 -5.06 -4.98
CA GLY A 56 16.89 -5.85 -5.66
C GLY A 56 16.63 -6.04 -7.15
N ASP A 57 15.40 -5.85 -7.61
CA ASP A 57 15.01 -5.83 -9.02
C ASP A 57 14.96 -4.39 -9.53
N THR A 58 15.68 -4.12 -10.62
CA THR A 58 15.82 -2.77 -11.19
C THR A 58 14.51 -2.20 -11.76
N ASN A 59 13.63 -3.06 -12.31
CA ASN A 59 12.35 -2.61 -12.83
C ASN A 59 11.41 -2.22 -11.68
N MET A 60 11.41 -2.99 -10.60
CA MET A 60 10.66 -2.66 -9.39
C MET A 60 11.17 -1.37 -8.75
N ALA A 61 12.49 -1.18 -8.66
CA ALA A 61 13.08 0.04 -8.15
C ALA A 61 12.70 1.27 -9.01
N ALA A 62 12.69 1.13 -10.33
CA ALA A 62 12.23 2.18 -11.24
C ALA A 62 10.75 2.52 -11.04
N LEU A 63 9.89 1.51 -10.87
CA LEU A 63 8.46 1.68 -10.59
C LEU A 63 8.24 2.36 -9.24
N GLN A 64 8.94 1.95 -8.20
CA GLN A 64 8.87 2.56 -6.87
C GLN A 64 9.32 4.03 -6.91
N GLY A 65 10.46 4.32 -7.54
CA GLY A 65 10.95 5.69 -7.71
C GLY A 65 10.00 6.58 -8.51
N TYR A 66 9.36 6.06 -9.57
CA TYR A 66 8.28 6.75 -10.27
C TYR A 66 7.11 7.06 -9.34
N THR A 67 6.67 6.07 -8.57
CA THR A 67 5.51 6.19 -7.69
C THR A 67 5.71 7.24 -6.60
N ILE A 68 6.89 7.29 -5.97
CA ILE A 68 7.22 8.28 -4.93
C ILE A 68 7.19 9.72 -5.50
N ARG A 69 7.75 9.93 -6.70
CA ARG A 69 7.66 11.24 -7.37
C ARG A 69 6.22 11.60 -7.71
N LEU A 70 5.43 10.62 -8.14
CA LEU A 70 4.04 10.81 -8.52
C LEU A 70 3.16 11.28 -7.34
N TYR A 71 3.44 10.85 -6.11
CA TYR A 71 2.69 11.31 -4.94
C TYR A 71 2.75 12.84 -4.77
N LYS A 72 3.93 13.43 -4.97
CA LYS A 72 4.09 14.89 -4.96
C LYS A 72 3.36 15.57 -6.12
N GLU A 73 3.39 14.95 -7.32
CA GLU A 73 2.62 15.45 -8.46
C GLU A 73 1.11 15.42 -8.18
N LEU A 74 0.61 14.35 -7.55
CA LEU A 74 -0.82 14.21 -7.20
C LEU A 74 -1.26 15.30 -6.22
N GLU A 75 -0.47 15.60 -5.19
CA GLU A 75 -0.76 16.70 -4.26
C GLU A 75 -0.83 18.04 -5.01
N ALA A 76 0.12 18.32 -5.89
CA ALA A 76 0.15 19.55 -6.69
C ALA A 76 -1.04 19.66 -7.65
N ILE A 77 -1.41 18.57 -8.34
CA ILE A 77 -2.50 18.54 -9.31
C ILE A 77 -3.87 18.66 -8.61
N THR A 78 -4.04 17.95 -7.50
CA THR A 78 -5.35 17.79 -6.88
C THR A 78 -5.60 18.76 -5.73
N GLY A 79 -4.56 19.32 -5.12
CA GLY A 79 -4.63 20.04 -3.87
C GLY A 79 -5.06 19.18 -2.68
N MET A 80 -4.98 17.85 -2.81
CA MET A 80 -5.23 16.90 -1.72
C MET A 80 -3.92 16.38 -1.17
N SER A 81 -3.78 16.30 0.16
CA SER A 81 -2.61 15.68 0.76
C SER A 81 -2.65 14.17 0.59
N CYS A 82 -1.52 13.60 0.20
CA CYS A 82 -1.25 12.17 0.27
C CYS A 82 -0.71 11.76 1.64
N GLY A 83 -0.53 12.70 2.57
CA GLY A 83 0.10 12.45 3.86
C GLY A 83 1.53 11.95 3.72
N LEU A 84 2.30 12.58 2.84
CA LEU A 84 3.64 12.14 2.47
C LEU A 84 4.69 12.60 3.48
N HIS A 85 5.31 11.66 4.18
CA HIS A 85 6.35 11.89 5.16
C HIS A 85 7.66 11.20 4.73
N HIS A 86 8.64 11.98 4.30
CA HIS A 86 9.99 11.50 3.98
C HIS A 86 10.83 11.50 5.25
N VAL A 87 10.73 10.46 6.04
CA VAL A 87 11.39 10.33 7.34
C VAL A 87 12.69 9.53 7.27
N GLY A 88 12.97 8.94 6.10
CA GLY A 88 14.04 7.97 5.90
C GLY A 88 13.68 6.58 6.41
N GLY A 89 14.43 5.58 5.94
CA GLY A 89 14.29 4.17 6.31
C GLY A 89 15.61 3.58 6.78
N ILE A 90 15.58 2.79 7.84
CA ILE A 90 16.72 2.08 8.40
C ILE A 90 16.44 0.59 8.34
N THR A 91 17.24 -0.17 7.62
CA THR A 91 17.17 -1.65 7.62
C THR A 91 18.32 -2.21 8.45
N LEU A 92 17.98 -2.91 9.53
CA LEU A 92 18.94 -3.44 10.50
C LEU A 92 19.60 -4.75 10.02
N ALA A 93 20.83 -4.98 10.44
CA ALA A 93 21.53 -6.25 10.29
C ALA A 93 22.04 -6.76 11.64
N ASP A 94 21.58 -7.94 12.03
CA ASP A 94 21.90 -8.65 13.27
C ASP A 94 22.94 -9.77 13.07
N ASN A 95 23.36 -10.00 11.83
CA ASN A 95 24.35 -11.01 11.48
C ASN A 95 25.15 -10.62 10.23
N GLU A 96 26.35 -11.21 10.08
CA GLU A 96 27.28 -10.87 9.01
C GLU A 96 26.68 -11.09 7.61
N ALA A 97 25.96 -12.19 7.39
CA ALA A 97 25.36 -12.47 6.09
C ALA A 97 24.37 -11.38 5.65
N ARG A 98 23.55 -10.90 6.59
CA ARG A 98 22.64 -9.79 6.36
C ARG A 98 23.39 -8.49 6.10
N PHE A 99 24.44 -8.22 6.88
CA PHE A 99 25.21 -7.00 6.73
C PHE A 99 25.94 -6.93 5.38
N GLU A 100 26.52 -8.05 4.92
CA GLU A 100 27.11 -8.15 3.58
C GLU A 100 26.05 -7.98 2.48
N GLN A 101 24.83 -8.51 2.68
CA GLN A 101 23.72 -8.28 1.78
C GLN A 101 23.40 -6.77 1.67
N LEU A 102 23.28 -6.05 2.80
CA LEU A 102 22.99 -4.61 2.81
C LEU A 102 24.11 -3.79 2.12
N LYS A 103 25.37 -4.17 2.29
CA LYS A 103 26.48 -3.56 1.57
C LYS A 103 26.38 -3.78 0.05
N ALA A 104 25.98 -4.98 -0.38
CA ALA A 104 25.76 -5.27 -1.79
C ALA A 104 24.56 -4.49 -2.36
N GLU A 105 23.50 -4.33 -1.58
CA GLU A 105 22.34 -3.50 -1.94
C GLU A 105 22.77 -2.04 -2.09
N ARG A 106 23.51 -1.50 -1.14
CA ARG A 106 24.05 -0.12 -1.26
C ARG A 106 24.87 0.08 -2.52
N ALA A 107 25.68 -0.89 -2.93
CA ALA A 107 26.45 -0.80 -4.16
C ALA A 107 25.55 -0.69 -5.41
N LYS A 108 24.45 -1.45 -5.46
CA LYS A 108 23.44 -1.34 -6.51
C LYS A 108 22.73 0.02 -6.49
N HIS A 109 22.39 0.51 -5.30
CA HIS A 109 21.73 1.81 -5.14
C HIS A 109 22.59 2.95 -5.70
N ARG A 110 23.89 2.94 -5.41
CA ARG A 110 24.83 3.91 -5.98
C ARG A 110 24.85 3.88 -7.51
N TYR A 111 24.83 2.68 -8.09
CA TYR A 111 24.73 2.54 -9.55
C TYR A 111 23.42 3.13 -10.10
N MET A 112 22.34 3.09 -9.32
CA MET A 112 21.03 3.64 -9.68
C MET A 112 20.89 5.14 -9.34
N GLY A 113 21.92 5.77 -8.78
CA GLY A 113 21.91 7.17 -8.38
C GLY A 113 21.15 7.44 -7.07
N LEU A 114 20.97 6.40 -6.23
CA LEU A 114 20.36 6.50 -4.90
C LEU A 114 21.46 6.70 -3.85
N ASP A 115 21.28 7.70 -2.99
CA ASP A 115 22.25 8.07 -1.96
C ASP A 115 21.89 7.38 -0.63
N THR A 116 22.33 6.13 -0.50
CA THR A 116 22.10 5.30 0.69
C THR A 116 23.39 5.10 1.46
N GLU A 117 23.30 5.00 2.79
CA GLU A 117 24.44 4.95 3.70
C GLU A 117 24.43 3.70 4.56
N ILE A 118 25.63 3.17 4.85
CA ILE A 118 25.81 2.14 5.89
C ILE A 118 25.98 2.87 7.23
N LEU A 119 25.19 2.46 8.20
CA LEU A 119 25.23 2.99 9.56
C LEU A 119 25.85 2.00 10.52
N SER A 120 26.61 2.51 11.47
CA SER A 120 27.00 1.80 12.69
C SER A 120 25.83 1.70 13.68
N PRO A 121 25.89 0.79 14.66
CA PRO A 121 24.88 0.71 15.72
C PRO A 121 24.70 2.02 16.51
N ASP A 122 25.78 2.76 16.73
CA ASP A 122 25.74 4.06 17.42
C ASP A 122 25.01 5.13 16.60
N GLU A 123 25.18 5.13 15.29
CA GLU A 123 24.46 6.04 14.38
C GLU A 123 22.98 5.69 14.33
N VAL A 124 22.63 4.40 14.28
CA VAL A 124 21.22 3.95 14.41
C VAL A 124 20.62 4.45 15.72
N SER A 125 21.32 4.27 16.86
CA SER A 125 20.86 4.74 18.16
C SER A 125 20.63 6.26 18.17
N LYS A 126 21.55 7.04 17.59
CA LYS A 126 21.40 8.50 17.48
C LYS A 126 20.22 8.92 16.59
N MET A 127 20.03 8.25 15.46
CA MET A 127 18.94 8.57 14.53
C MET A 127 17.56 8.21 15.08
N THR A 128 17.50 7.24 15.97
CA THR A 128 16.25 6.76 16.59
C THR A 128 16.08 7.29 18.04
N ASP A 129 16.92 8.24 18.46
CA ASP A 129 16.93 8.78 19.84
C ASP A 129 16.98 7.69 20.93
N GLY A 130 17.65 6.58 20.64
CA GLY A 130 17.78 5.44 21.56
C GLY A 130 16.55 4.54 21.66
N LEU A 131 15.47 4.81 20.94
CA LEU A 131 14.24 3.99 20.96
C LEU A 131 14.45 2.60 20.33
N VAL A 132 15.40 2.46 19.41
CA VAL A 132 15.77 1.16 18.85
C VAL A 132 16.88 0.54 19.69
N ASN A 133 16.62 -0.65 20.21
CA ASN A 133 17.65 -1.42 20.92
C ASN A 133 18.67 -1.97 19.90
N THR A 134 19.88 -1.44 19.92
CA THR A 134 20.96 -1.82 19.01
C THR A 134 21.82 -2.99 19.52
N LYS A 135 21.48 -3.59 20.66
CA LYS A 135 22.21 -4.76 21.19
C LYS A 135 22.10 -5.96 20.22
N GLY A 136 23.21 -6.41 19.70
CA GLY A 136 23.27 -7.51 18.72
C GLY A 136 23.14 -7.05 17.27
N ILE A 137 22.89 -5.77 17.02
CA ILE A 137 22.94 -5.17 15.69
C ILE A 137 24.41 -4.91 15.35
N ILE A 138 24.85 -5.28 14.16
CA ILE A 138 26.22 -5.08 13.68
C ILE A 138 26.34 -3.94 12.66
N GLY A 139 25.22 -3.49 12.11
CA GLY A 139 25.12 -2.35 11.22
C GLY A 139 23.73 -2.21 10.63
N ALA A 140 23.55 -1.22 9.79
CA ALA A 140 22.29 -0.95 9.10
C ALA A 140 22.51 -0.30 7.74
N LEU A 141 21.50 -0.29 6.90
CA LEU A 141 21.41 0.50 5.68
C LEU A 141 20.37 1.60 5.88
N TYR A 142 20.72 2.83 5.60
CA TYR A 142 19.83 3.98 5.64
C TYR A 142 19.50 4.46 4.23
N ASP A 143 18.21 4.70 3.97
CA ASP A 143 17.70 5.33 2.76
C ASP A 143 16.96 6.63 3.11
N PRO A 144 17.46 7.79 2.71
CA PRO A 144 16.82 9.08 3.00
C PRO A 144 15.51 9.30 2.23
N LEU A 145 15.26 8.54 1.16
CA LEU A 145 14.06 8.67 0.33
C LEU A 145 12.88 7.83 0.82
N ASP A 146 13.11 6.91 1.74
CA ASP A 146 12.07 6.10 2.35
C ASP A 146 11.13 6.95 3.23
N GLY A 147 9.96 6.41 3.49
CA GLY A 147 8.99 7.09 4.33
C GLY A 147 7.65 6.40 4.36
N HIS A 148 6.63 7.17 4.70
CA HIS A 148 5.26 6.69 4.73
C HIS A 148 4.28 7.76 4.24
N LEU A 149 3.05 7.32 3.97
CA LEU A 149 1.96 8.16 3.47
C LEU A 149 0.63 7.69 4.05
N ASP A 150 -0.42 8.47 3.84
CA ASP A 150 -1.79 8.04 4.07
C ASP A 150 -2.32 7.27 2.85
N PRO A 151 -2.55 5.94 2.96
CA PRO A 151 -3.07 5.14 1.85
C PRO A 151 -4.44 5.59 1.37
N SER A 152 -5.30 6.05 2.28
CA SER A 152 -6.63 6.55 1.94
C SER A 152 -6.56 7.90 1.24
N GLY A 153 -5.81 8.86 1.80
CA GLY A 153 -5.60 10.18 1.19
C GLY A 153 -5.01 10.07 -0.22
N THR A 154 -3.99 9.23 -0.38
CA THR A 154 -3.37 8.94 -1.69
C THR A 154 -4.38 8.36 -2.69
N THR A 155 -5.21 7.41 -2.26
CA THR A 155 -6.24 6.81 -3.13
C THR A 155 -7.27 7.83 -3.55
N HIS A 156 -7.71 8.69 -2.64
CA HIS A 156 -8.62 9.79 -2.96
C HIS A 156 -7.99 10.84 -3.88
N ALA A 157 -6.68 11.10 -3.75
CA ALA A 157 -5.96 11.98 -4.67
C ALA A 157 -5.92 11.39 -6.10
N TYR A 158 -5.61 10.09 -6.25
CA TYR A 158 -5.74 9.40 -7.54
C TYR A 158 -7.15 9.51 -8.12
N ALA A 159 -8.17 9.22 -7.31
CA ALA A 159 -9.57 9.27 -7.75
C ALA A 159 -9.97 10.67 -8.19
N LYS A 160 -9.55 11.72 -7.45
CA LYS A 160 -9.80 13.12 -7.81
C LYS A 160 -9.11 13.49 -9.14
N ALA A 161 -7.83 13.15 -9.28
CA ALA A 161 -7.07 13.40 -10.50
C ALA A 161 -7.68 12.69 -11.71
N ALA A 162 -8.13 11.44 -11.55
CA ALA A 162 -8.82 10.70 -12.60
C ALA A 162 -10.14 11.37 -13.01
N ARG A 163 -10.94 11.83 -12.04
CA ARG A 163 -12.18 12.61 -12.34
C ARG A 163 -11.89 13.91 -13.07
N MET A 164 -10.82 14.61 -12.71
CA MET A 164 -10.38 15.82 -13.44
C MET A 164 -10.00 15.49 -14.88
N GLY A 165 -9.51 14.29 -15.15
CA GLY A 165 -9.23 13.75 -16.49
C GLY A 165 -10.45 13.17 -17.22
N GLY A 166 -11.67 13.29 -16.65
CA GLY A 166 -12.93 12.86 -17.28
C GLY A 166 -13.40 11.45 -16.91
N ALA A 167 -12.72 10.75 -15.99
CA ALA A 167 -13.15 9.43 -15.55
C ALA A 167 -14.42 9.49 -14.69
N GLU A 168 -15.29 8.47 -14.83
CA GLU A 168 -16.44 8.25 -13.96
C GLU A 168 -16.09 7.25 -12.83
N ILE A 169 -16.56 7.50 -11.62
CA ILE A 169 -16.45 6.57 -10.48
C ILE A 169 -17.85 6.35 -9.92
N VAL A 170 -18.28 5.09 -9.95
CA VAL A 170 -19.60 4.66 -9.45
C VAL A 170 -19.39 3.83 -8.19
N LEU A 171 -19.82 4.40 -7.06
CA LEU A 171 -19.79 3.75 -5.73
C LEU A 171 -21.08 2.98 -5.44
N HIS A 172 -21.02 2.11 -4.44
CA HIS A 172 -22.16 1.29 -3.99
C HIS A 172 -22.80 0.53 -5.15
N ASN A 173 -21.95 -0.06 -6.00
CA ASN A 173 -22.40 -0.79 -7.17
C ASN A 173 -21.55 -2.06 -7.36
N ARG A 174 -22.04 -3.15 -6.83
CA ARG A 174 -21.34 -4.43 -6.91
C ARG A 174 -21.49 -5.05 -8.30
N VAL A 175 -20.39 -5.56 -8.84
CA VAL A 175 -20.40 -6.43 -10.03
C VAL A 175 -20.91 -7.82 -9.62
N LEU A 176 -21.86 -8.32 -10.37
CA LEU A 176 -22.52 -9.61 -10.14
C LEU A 176 -22.05 -10.66 -11.13
N GLU A 177 -21.87 -10.28 -12.42
CA GLU A 177 -21.45 -11.17 -13.49
C GLU A 177 -20.56 -10.41 -14.48
N THR A 178 -19.67 -11.14 -15.15
CA THR A 178 -18.89 -10.63 -16.28
C THR A 178 -18.97 -11.64 -17.42
N ASN A 179 -19.52 -11.22 -18.55
CA ASN A 179 -19.79 -12.05 -19.69
C ASN A 179 -18.94 -11.58 -20.89
N PRO A 180 -18.05 -12.41 -21.46
CA PRO A 180 -17.33 -12.03 -22.67
C PRO A 180 -18.30 -11.92 -23.85
N THR A 181 -18.07 -10.89 -24.68
CA THR A 181 -18.82 -10.68 -25.93
C THR A 181 -17.84 -10.72 -27.11
N LYS A 182 -18.37 -10.60 -28.34
CA LYS A 182 -17.50 -10.55 -29.53
C LYS A 182 -16.52 -9.37 -29.48
N ASP A 183 -16.95 -8.22 -28.96
CA ASP A 183 -16.22 -6.96 -29.04
C ASP A 183 -15.78 -6.43 -27.65
N GLY A 184 -15.81 -7.27 -26.62
CA GLY A 184 -15.43 -6.88 -25.28
C GLY A 184 -16.18 -7.64 -24.19
N TRP A 185 -16.82 -6.92 -23.27
CA TRP A 185 -17.45 -7.47 -22.06
C TRP A 185 -18.81 -6.85 -21.81
N GLU A 186 -19.74 -7.66 -21.34
CA GLU A 186 -20.96 -7.24 -20.67
C GLU A 186 -20.81 -7.50 -19.18
N VAL A 187 -20.99 -6.47 -18.36
CA VAL A 187 -20.84 -6.52 -16.91
C VAL A 187 -22.17 -6.18 -16.25
N VAL A 188 -22.73 -7.18 -15.55
CA VAL A 188 -23.97 -7.03 -14.79
C VAL A 188 -23.63 -6.53 -13.39
N THR A 189 -24.31 -5.47 -12.95
CA THR A 189 -24.12 -4.86 -11.65
C THR A 189 -25.45 -4.68 -10.93
N GLU A 190 -25.41 -4.36 -9.63
CA GLU A 190 -26.64 -4.05 -8.85
C GLU A 190 -27.43 -2.85 -9.40
N LYS A 191 -26.77 -1.93 -10.11
CA LYS A 191 -27.40 -0.72 -10.69
C LYS A 191 -27.67 -0.83 -12.20
N GLY A 192 -27.56 -2.01 -12.76
CA GLY A 192 -27.79 -2.28 -14.19
C GLY A 192 -26.57 -2.82 -14.91
N THR A 193 -26.68 -2.97 -16.22
CA THR A 193 -25.65 -3.55 -17.07
C THR A 193 -24.83 -2.48 -17.79
N ILE A 194 -23.52 -2.68 -17.88
CA ILE A 194 -22.59 -1.84 -18.63
C ILE A 194 -21.76 -2.70 -19.57
N THR A 195 -21.56 -2.24 -20.81
CA THR A 195 -20.64 -2.87 -21.76
C THR A 195 -19.31 -2.13 -21.78
N CYS A 196 -18.22 -2.86 -22.07
CA CYS A 196 -16.90 -2.26 -22.24
C CYS A 196 -16.03 -3.05 -23.21
N GLU A 197 -15.06 -2.36 -23.84
CA GLU A 197 -14.04 -3.02 -24.68
C GLU A 197 -13.02 -3.76 -23.81
N HIS A 198 -12.60 -3.14 -22.71
CA HIS A 198 -11.58 -3.67 -21.81
C HIS A 198 -12.09 -3.70 -20.38
N LEU A 199 -11.87 -4.84 -19.71
CA LEU A 199 -12.23 -5.05 -18.31
C LEU A 199 -10.97 -5.22 -17.47
N VAL A 200 -10.82 -4.40 -16.42
CA VAL A 200 -9.68 -4.46 -15.51
C VAL A 200 -10.16 -4.96 -14.15
N ASN A 201 -9.58 -6.07 -13.70
CA ASN A 201 -9.83 -6.60 -12.36
C ASN A 201 -8.82 -6.01 -11.36
N ALA A 202 -9.26 -5.06 -10.55
CA ALA A 202 -8.54 -4.48 -9.41
C ALA A 202 -9.24 -4.79 -8.07
N GLY A 203 -9.93 -5.92 -8.00
CA GLY A 203 -10.83 -6.32 -6.90
C GLY A 203 -10.14 -6.71 -5.58
N GLY A 204 -8.81 -6.59 -5.47
CA GLY A 204 -8.08 -6.84 -4.22
C GLY A 204 -8.39 -8.23 -3.63
N LEU A 205 -8.93 -8.27 -2.43
CA LEU A 205 -9.32 -9.52 -1.73
C LEU A 205 -10.33 -10.36 -2.53
N TRP A 206 -11.11 -9.73 -3.40
CA TRP A 206 -12.16 -10.38 -4.23
C TRP A 206 -11.73 -10.58 -5.69
N ALA A 207 -10.45 -10.29 -6.02
CA ALA A 207 -9.97 -10.42 -7.39
C ALA A 207 -10.09 -11.85 -7.92
N ARG A 208 -9.99 -12.86 -7.04
CA ARG A 208 -10.17 -14.27 -7.40
C ARG A 208 -11.58 -14.56 -7.88
N GLU A 209 -12.59 -14.06 -7.17
CA GLU A 209 -13.99 -14.23 -7.52
C GLU A 209 -14.32 -13.52 -8.83
N ILE A 210 -13.83 -12.30 -9.00
CA ILE A 210 -13.98 -11.53 -10.25
C ILE A 210 -13.28 -12.24 -11.40
N GLY A 211 -12.06 -12.75 -11.18
CA GLY A 211 -11.36 -13.57 -12.16
C GLY A 211 -12.15 -14.80 -12.57
N ALA A 212 -12.75 -15.51 -11.62
CA ALA A 212 -13.58 -16.68 -11.88
C ALA A 212 -14.81 -16.36 -12.73
N MET A 213 -15.46 -15.19 -12.54
CA MET A 213 -16.55 -14.72 -13.40
C MET A 213 -16.09 -14.55 -14.85
N ALA A 214 -14.84 -14.18 -15.06
CA ALA A 214 -14.23 -14.04 -16.40
C ALA A 214 -13.59 -15.35 -16.94
N GLY A 215 -13.78 -16.47 -16.25
CA GLY A 215 -13.19 -17.76 -16.62
C GLY A 215 -11.69 -17.88 -16.29
N VAL A 216 -11.12 -16.96 -15.49
CA VAL A 216 -9.69 -16.95 -15.15
C VAL A 216 -9.50 -17.38 -13.70
N TYR A 217 -8.72 -18.44 -13.50
CA TYR A 217 -8.33 -18.86 -12.16
C TYR A 217 -7.11 -18.07 -11.68
N LEU A 218 -7.29 -17.28 -10.63
CA LEU A 218 -6.22 -16.54 -9.97
C LEU A 218 -5.81 -17.27 -8.68
N PRO A 219 -4.53 -17.66 -8.52
CA PRO A 219 -4.03 -18.37 -7.33
C PRO A 219 -3.84 -17.40 -6.15
N LEU A 220 -4.87 -16.65 -5.79
CA LEU A 220 -4.87 -15.70 -4.68
C LEU A 220 -5.46 -16.34 -3.44
N LEU A 221 -4.74 -16.21 -2.34
CA LEU A 221 -5.19 -16.61 -1.01
C LEU A 221 -5.13 -15.38 -0.08
N PRO A 222 -6.28 -14.84 0.36
CA PRO A 222 -6.30 -13.77 1.35
C PRO A 222 -5.73 -14.25 2.68
N MET A 223 -4.76 -13.51 3.21
CA MET A 223 -4.13 -13.81 4.50
C MET A 223 -4.41 -12.69 5.49
N ALA A 224 -4.66 -13.05 6.76
CA ALA A 224 -4.76 -12.07 7.83
C ALA A 224 -3.36 -11.63 8.23
N HIS A 225 -3.12 -10.33 8.20
CA HIS A 225 -1.92 -9.70 8.72
C HIS A 225 -2.31 -8.74 9.83
N GLN A 226 -1.51 -8.68 10.89
CA GLN A 226 -1.80 -7.84 12.06
C GLN A 226 -0.69 -6.82 12.25
N TYR A 227 -1.07 -5.64 12.73
CA TYR A 227 -0.16 -4.64 13.23
C TYR A 227 -0.71 -4.06 14.53
N LEU A 228 0.18 -3.52 15.34
CA LEU A 228 -0.08 -2.86 16.59
C LEU A 228 0.07 -1.35 16.37
N VAL A 229 -0.83 -0.58 16.96
CA VAL A 229 -0.66 0.88 17.11
C VAL A 229 -0.61 1.17 18.59
N THR A 230 0.42 1.87 19.03
CA THR A 230 0.57 2.25 20.44
C THR A 230 -0.30 3.46 20.78
N ASP A 231 -0.53 3.69 22.07
CA ASP A 231 -0.91 5.01 22.57
C ASP A 231 0.29 5.99 22.43
N ASP A 232 0.14 7.23 22.87
CA ASP A 232 1.19 8.25 22.88
C ASP A 232 2.45 7.75 23.60
N ILE A 233 3.60 7.96 22.97
CA ILE A 233 4.92 7.63 23.51
C ILE A 233 5.63 8.95 23.81
N PRO A 234 6.04 9.21 25.09
CA PRO A 234 6.68 10.46 25.48
C PRO A 234 7.90 10.80 24.63
N GLU A 235 8.73 9.82 24.30
CA GLU A 235 9.94 9.99 23.51
C GLU A 235 9.61 10.40 22.06
N ILE A 236 8.54 9.88 21.48
CA ILE A 236 8.06 10.29 20.14
C ILE A 236 7.53 11.73 20.20
N MET A 237 6.85 12.10 21.27
CA MET A 237 6.40 13.49 21.49
C MET A 237 7.57 14.45 21.61
N GLU A 238 8.68 14.06 22.24
CA GLU A 238 9.91 14.85 22.33
C GLU A 238 10.59 15.00 20.95
N ILE A 239 10.60 13.95 20.12
CA ILE A 239 11.09 14.00 18.74
C ILE A 239 10.26 15.01 17.93
N LEU A 240 8.93 14.92 18.01
CA LEU A 240 8.01 15.86 17.35
C LEU A 240 8.18 17.30 17.83
N ALA A 241 8.36 17.52 19.13
CA ALA A 241 8.59 18.84 19.70
C ALA A 241 9.86 19.52 19.15
N ARG A 242 10.83 18.74 18.67
CA ARG A 242 12.04 19.22 17.99
C ARG A 242 11.86 19.40 16.48
N GLY A 243 10.64 19.24 15.96
CA GLY A 243 10.34 19.35 14.53
C GLY A 243 10.90 18.19 13.69
N LYS A 244 11.11 17.03 14.32
CA LYS A 244 11.59 15.80 13.66
C LYS A 244 10.51 14.72 13.72
N GLU A 245 10.69 13.70 12.91
CA GLU A 245 9.87 12.49 12.92
C GLU A 245 10.77 11.25 13.06
N PHE A 246 10.21 10.19 13.65
CA PHE A 246 10.90 8.92 13.81
C PHE A 246 11.04 8.21 12.46
N PRO A 247 12.24 7.73 12.09
CA PRO A 247 12.44 7.05 10.81
C PRO A 247 11.70 5.71 10.75
N HIS A 248 11.44 5.23 9.55
CA HIS A 248 10.95 3.88 9.33
C HIS A 248 12.08 2.88 9.65
N VAL A 249 11.82 1.90 10.52
CA VAL A 249 12.82 0.90 10.91
C VAL A 249 12.35 -0.49 10.52
N MET A 250 13.14 -1.17 9.71
CA MET A 250 12.97 -2.57 9.34
C MET A 250 13.95 -3.43 10.14
N ASP A 251 13.42 -4.39 10.89
CA ASP A 251 14.20 -5.39 11.60
C ASP A 251 13.92 -6.79 11.03
N PRO A 252 14.68 -7.22 10.00
CA PRO A 252 14.49 -8.53 9.41
C PRO A 252 14.84 -9.70 10.34
N GLY A 253 15.74 -9.48 11.30
CA GLY A 253 16.10 -10.48 12.34
C GLY A 253 14.97 -10.70 13.32
N GLY A 254 14.34 -9.60 13.78
CA GLY A 254 13.15 -9.62 14.62
C GLY A 254 11.83 -9.80 13.84
N GLU A 255 11.90 -9.99 12.51
CA GLU A 255 10.74 -10.15 11.64
C GLU A 255 9.69 -9.05 11.83
N SER A 256 10.15 -7.81 12.00
CA SER A 256 9.27 -6.68 12.33
C SER A 256 9.66 -5.40 11.61
N TYR A 257 8.73 -4.46 11.59
CA TYR A 257 9.01 -3.08 11.23
C TYR A 257 8.29 -2.13 12.17
N LEU A 258 8.85 -0.93 12.29
CA LEU A 258 8.32 0.18 13.07
C LEU A 258 8.22 1.41 12.20
N ARG A 259 7.15 2.17 12.36
CA ARG A 259 7.02 3.53 11.83
C ARG A 259 6.26 4.42 12.79
N GLN A 260 6.47 5.72 12.69
CA GLN A 260 5.68 6.66 13.46
C GLN A 260 4.21 6.65 13.01
N GLU A 261 3.30 6.71 13.99
CA GLU A 261 1.86 6.89 13.80
C GLU A 261 1.36 7.94 14.78
N GLY A 262 1.17 9.17 14.26
CA GLY A 262 0.83 10.31 15.12
C GLY A 262 1.89 10.53 16.21
N ARG A 263 1.50 10.41 17.48
CA ARG A 263 2.37 10.56 18.65
C ARG A 263 2.88 9.24 19.24
N GLY A 264 2.64 8.14 18.52
CA GLY A 264 3.06 6.80 18.88
C GLY A 264 3.75 6.09 17.73
N LEU A 265 3.74 4.77 17.76
CA LEU A 265 4.33 3.90 16.77
C LEU A 265 3.31 2.91 16.22
N SER A 266 3.40 2.62 14.94
CA SER A 266 2.82 1.44 14.30
C SER A 266 3.91 0.38 14.16
N ALA A 267 3.64 -0.82 14.66
CA ALA A 267 4.54 -1.96 14.59
C ALA A 267 3.83 -3.15 13.94
N SER A 268 4.50 -3.85 13.05
CA SER A 268 4.04 -5.13 12.53
C SER A 268 5.09 -6.20 12.72
N VAL A 269 4.66 -7.40 13.03
CA VAL A 269 5.52 -8.58 13.15
C VAL A 269 5.18 -9.53 12.01
N PHE A 270 6.18 -9.91 11.22
CA PHE A 270 6.05 -10.92 10.18
C PHE A 270 6.08 -12.30 10.83
N THR A 271 4.93 -12.92 11.00
CA THR A 271 4.87 -14.26 11.60
C THR A 271 5.32 -15.32 10.60
N LYS A 272 6.23 -16.21 10.99
CA LYS A 272 6.71 -17.36 10.18
C LYS A 272 5.58 -18.32 9.78
N ASN A 273 4.50 -18.35 10.56
CA ASN A 273 3.28 -19.10 10.29
C ASN A 273 2.09 -18.14 10.33
N PRO A 274 1.84 -17.37 9.26
CA PRO A 274 0.60 -16.61 9.19
C PRO A 274 -0.53 -17.63 9.25
N ALA A 275 -1.42 -17.46 10.23
CA ALA A 275 -2.62 -18.29 10.32
C ALA A 275 -3.36 -18.15 9.01
N SER A 276 -3.19 -19.11 8.10
CA SER A 276 -4.01 -19.23 6.91
C SER A 276 -5.43 -19.47 7.44
N ARG A 277 -6.22 -18.43 7.52
CA ARG A 277 -7.66 -18.61 7.53
C ARG A 277 -8.04 -19.05 6.13
N GLY A 278 -7.72 -20.32 5.84
CA GLY A 278 -8.33 -21.04 4.74
C GLY A 278 -9.82 -20.98 4.94
N ARG A 279 -10.45 -19.98 4.38
CA ARG A 279 -11.87 -20.00 4.22
C ARG A 279 -12.19 -20.76 2.96
N SER A 280 -12.85 -21.89 3.19
CA SER A 280 -13.95 -22.26 2.32
C SER A 280 -14.78 -21.00 2.06
N MET A 281 -15.10 -20.75 0.81
CA MET A 281 -15.85 -19.60 0.32
C MET A 281 -16.90 -19.12 1.33
N ALA A 282 -16.79 -17.88 1.78
CA ALA A 282 -17.90 -17.23 2.45
C ALA A 282 -19.07 -17.19 1.45
N PRO A 283 -20.28 -17.56 1.87
CA PRO A 283 -21.44 -17.47 1.00
C PRO A 283 -21.58 -16.05 0.47
N PRO A 284 -22.05 -15.87 -0.79
CA PRO A 284 -22.29 -14.55 -1.35
C PRO A 284 -23.20 -13.76 -0.41
N GLY A 285 -22.73 -12.61 0.09
CA GLY A 285 -23.51 -11.73 0.95
C GLY A 285 -22.90 -11.37 2.31
N THR A 286 -21.82 -12.00 2.77
CA THR A 286 -21.13 -11.58 3.99
C THR A 286 -20.28 -10.34 3.71
N SER A 287 -20.65 -9.20 4.31
CA SER A 287 -19.94 -7.94 4.15
C SER A 287 -18.52 -8.03 4.71
N ALA A 288 -17.57 -7.32 4.06
CA ALA A 288 -16.19 -7.20 4.50
C ALA A 288 -16.05 -6.58 5.91
N THR A 289 -17.10 -5.93 6.40
CA THR A 289 -17.17 -5.37 7.76
C THR A 289 -16.97 -6.41 8.86
N ASN A 290 -17.20 -7.70 8.58
CA ASN A 290 -16.94 -8.76 9.55
C ASN A 290 -15.47 -9.20 9.62
N PHE A 291 -14.58 -8.67 8.76
CA PHE A 291 -13.16 -9.00 8.80
C PHE A 291 -12.33 -8.11 9.73
N SER A 292 -12.78 -6.89 10.03
CA SER A 292 -11.98 -5.89 10.76
C SER A 292 -12.32 -5.77 12.25
N THR A 293 -13.47 -6.25 12.71
CA THR A 293 -13.96 -5.85 14.04
C THR A 293 -13.56 -6.77 15.20
N ASN A 294 -12.92 -7.91 14.95
CA ASN A 294 -12.68 -8.87 16.04
C ASN A 294 -11.22 -9.01 16.50
N ASN A 295 -10.27 -8.21 16.03
CA ASN A 295 -8.88 -8.37 16.47
C ASN A 295 -8.07 -7.06 16.63
N THR A 296 -8.70 -5.92 16.84
CA THR A 296 -8.02 -4.80 17.49
C THR A 296 -8.01 -5.05 19.00
N THR A 297 -7.17 -5.98 19.44
CA THR A 297 -6.80 -6.05 20.83
C THR A 297 -5.89 -4.87 21.08
N ARG A 298 -6.44 -3.76 21.62
CA ARG A 298 -5.63 -2.71 22.23
C ARG A 298 -4.96 -3.31 23.47
N SER A 299 -3.80 -3.92 23.30
CA SER A 299 -2.97 -4.28 24.43
C SER A 299 -2.25 -3.02 24.87
N LYS A 300 -2.61 -2.50 26.02
CA LYS A 300 -1.79 -1.50 26.72
C LYS A 300 -0.50 -2.20 27.13
N ILE A 301 0.59 -1.89 26.49
CA ILE A 301 1.93 -2.21 26.97
C ILE A 301 2.31 -1.06 27.89
N ARG A 302 2.54 -1.40 29.18
CA ARG A 302 3.15 -0.51 30.17
C ARG A 302 4.66 -0.65 30.09
#